data_5b9cd3b868cc0209ec56e2f670e0baca
#
_entry.id   5b9cd3b868cc0209ec56e2f670e0baca
#
_cell.length_a   1.000
_cell.length_b   1.000
_cell.length_c   1.000
_cell.angle_alpha   90.00
_cell.angle_beta   90.00
_cell.angle_gamma   90.00
#
_symmetry.space_group_name_H-M   'P 1'
#
loop_
_entity.id
_entity.type
_entity.pdbx_description
1 polymer ?
#
loop_
_entity_poly.entity_id
_entity_poly.type
_entity_poly.pdbx_seq_one_letter_code
_entity_poly.pdbx_strand_id
1 'polypeptide(L)'
;NIGAVTNSGGTVSYGAFTAHHPCVIPDEDNNEKSTEPAYSYGTLLETTSLSYLKSSDGSDTDRGIIYNVQKSSGAYSRKVLGAYGNSMNQGPEEETNKHQALILGDGHILCNNEKGNISVGDGICTSTTAGIGMKADKMAMIIGIAQEDVTFTGSETKLVPVQYGLQQFTPWT
;
A
#
# COMPACT_ATOMS: atom_id res chain seq x y z
N ASN A 1 -2.52 -15.60 -1.78
CA ASN A 1 -2.54 -15.61 -3.26
C ASN A 1 -3.03 -14.27 -3.75
N ILE A 2 -2.12 -13.51 -4.33
CA ILE A 2 -2.39 -12.15 -4.83
C ILE A 2 -2.59 -12.25 -6.35
N GLY A 3 -3.67 -12.89 -6.75
CA GLY A 3 -3.94 -13.19 -8.15
C GLY A 3 -3.08 -14.34 -8.69
N ALA A 4 -3.68 -15.25 -9.39
CA ALA A 4 -2.97 -16.35 -10.03
C ALA A 4 -3.57 -16.62 -11.40
N VAL A 5 -2.68 -16.84 -12.35
CA VAL A 5 -3.04 -17.57 -13.56
C VAL A 5 -2.63 -19.01 -13.31
N THR A 6 -3.60 -19.89 -13.14
CA THR A 6 -3.35 -21.31 -12.91
C THR A 6 -3.81 -22.11 -14.12
N ASN A 7 -3.02 -23.12 -14.47
CA ASN A 7 -3.40 -24.09 -15.48
C ASN A 7 -3.47 -25.46 -14.80
N SER A 8 -4.63 -26.06 -14.81
CA SER A 8 -4.84 -27.43 -14.36
C SER A 8 -5.69 -28.17 -15.38
N GLY A 9 -5.13 -29.22 -16.00
CA GLY A 9 -5.86 -30.03 -16.97
C GLY A 9 -6.31 -29.28 -18.23
N GLY A 10 -5.57 -28.26 -18.67
CA GLY A 10 -5.90 -27.46 -19.87
C GLY A 10 -6.88 -26.32 -19.61
N THR A 11 -7.34 -26.14 -18.38
CA THR A 11 -8.18 -24.99 -18.00
C THR A 11 -7.32 -23.87 -17.42
N VAL A 12 -7.44 -22.67 -17.99
CA VAL A 12 -6.80 -21.45 -17.46
C VAL A 12 -7.80 -20.73 -16.58
N SER A 13 -7.42 -20.48 -15.32
CA SER A 13 -8.23 -19.70 -14.37
C SER A 13 -7.53 -18.41 -14.03
N TYR A 14 -8.30 -17.34 -13.99
CA TYR A 14 -7.85 -16.02 -13.56
C TYR A 14 -8.45 -15.69 -12.19
N GLY A 15 -7.60 -15.42 -11.21
CA GLY A 15 -8.05 -14.95 -9.89
C GLY A 15 -8.07 -13.42 -9.82
N ALA A 16 -8.62 -12.90 -8.72
CA ALA A 16 -8.49 -11.49 -8.38
C ALA A 16 -7.01 -11.08 -8.37
N PHE A 17 -6.72 -9.87 -8.84
CA PHE A 17 -5.36 -9.37 -8.99
C PHE A 17 -5.12 -8.18 -8.08
N THR A 18 -4.11 -8.29 -7.22
CA THR A 18 -3.57 -7.14 -6.48
C THR A 18 -2.06 -7.14 -6.65
N ALA A 19 -1.54 -6.10 -7.27
CA ALA A 19 -0.11 -5.94 -7.45
C ALA A 19 0.52 -5.27 -6.24
N HIS A 20 1.76 -5.65 -5.94
CA HIS A 20 2.54 -5.04 -4.88
C HIS A 20 3.97 -4.76 -5.36
N HIS A 21 4.61 -3.79 -4.70
CA HIS A 21 6.07 -3.63 -4.72
C HIS A 21 6.67 -4.21 -3.45
N PRO A 22 7.82 -4.90 -3.53
CA PRO A 22 8.63 -5.19 -2.36
C PRO A 22 9.15 -3.88 -1.77
N CYS A 23 9.04 -3.74 -0.47
CA CYS A 23 9.55 -2.57 0.25
C CYS A 23 10.23 -3.00 1.55
N VAL A 24 11.07 -2.12 2.08
CA VAL A 24 11.78 -2.27 3.34
C VAL A 24 11.33 -1.14 4.27
N ILE A 25 11.18 -1.45 5.55
CA ILE A 25 10.81 -0.48 6.58
C ILE A 25 12.00 -0.34 7.54
N PRO A 26 12.98 0.53 7.24
CA PRO A 26 14.26 0.56 7.96
C PRO A 26 14.13 0.76 9.47
N ASP A 27 13.12 1.50 9.91
CA ASP A 27 12.90 1.79 11.32
C ASP A 27 12.29 0.61 12.11
N GLU A 28 11.67 -0.35 11.41
CA GLU A 28 11.00 -1.51 12.00
C GLU A 28 11.75 -2.83 11.73
N ASP A 29 12.60 -2.84 10.69
CA ASP A 29 13.35 -4.02 10.27
C ASP A 29 14.66 -4.15 11.06
N ASN A 30 14.57 -4.45 12.33
CA ASN A 30 15.70 -4.59 13.27
C ASN A 30 16.62 -5.80 12.99
N ASN A 31 16.92 -6.11 11.73
CA ASN A 31 17.79 -7.23 11.31
C ASN A 31 17.33 -8.63 11.77
N GLU A 32 16.19 -8.74 12.39
CA GLU A 32 15.63 -10.02 12.82
C GLU A 32 14.45 -10.39 11.91
N LYS A 33 14.40 -11.65 11.53
CA LYS A 33 13.28 -12.23 10.77
C LYS A 33 12.05 -12.24 11.67
N SER A 34 11.29 -11.14 11.70
CA SER A 34 10.01 -11.11 12.38
C SER A 34 8.96 -11.82 11.53
N THR A 35 8.19 -12.70 12.13
CA THR A 35 7.00 -13.31 11.51
C THR A 35 5.78 -12.41 11.65
N GLU A 36 5.86 -11.38 12.48
CA GLU A 36 4.78 -10.44 12.72
C GLU A 36 4.81 -9.30 11.69
N PRO A 37 3.66 -8.85 11.23
CA PRO A 37 3.59 -7.70 10.33
C PRO A 37 4.05 -6.43 11.05
N ALA A 38 4.92 -5.64 10.41
CA ALA A 38 5.43 -4.38 10.96
C ALA A 38 4.32 -3.35 11.21
N TYR A 39 3.30 -3.34 10.33
CA TYR A 39 2.16 -2.43 10.42
C TYR A 39 0.84 -3.19 10.26
N SER A 40 -0.25 -2.56 10.65
CA SER A 40 -1.59 -3.06 10.36
C SER A 40 -1.87 -3.03 8.85
N TYR A 41 -2.57 -4.03 8.34
CA TYR A 41 -3.02 -4.07 6.96
C TYR A 41 -3.78 -2.79 6.59
N GLY A 42 -3.49 -2.26 5.41
CA GLY A 42 -4.11 -1.03 4.91
C GLY A 42 -3.44 0.27 5.38
N THR A 43 -2.36 0.20 6.18
CA THR A 43 -1.57 1.38 6.58
C THR A 43 -0.92 2.03 5.35
N LEU A 44 -1.09 3.34 5.18
CA LEU A 44 -0.48 4.07 4.06
C LEU A 44 1.01 4.27 4.26
N LEU A 45 1.74 3.99 3.19
CA LEU A 45 3.20 4.06 3.13
C LEU A 45 3.65 5.20 2.22
N GLU A 46 4.71 5.89 2.61
CA GLU A 46 5.41 6.85 1.76
C GLU A 46 6.87 6.45 1.57
N THR A 47 7.40 6.76 0.39
CA THR A 47 8.80 6.48 0.03
C THR A 47 9.73 7.46 0.73
N THR A 48 10.78 6.94 1.37
CA THR A 48 11.86 7.73 1.97
C THR A 48 13.09 7.75 1.08
N SER A 49 13.44 6.62 0.51
CA SER A 49 14.58 6.45 -0.42
C SER A 49 14.39 5.20 -1.27
N LEU A 50 15.32 4.96 -2.16
CA LEU A 50 15.36 3.76 -2.99
C LEU A 50 16.63 2.95 -2.69
N SER A 51 16.49 1.64 -2.78
CA SER A 51 17.58 0.68 -2.87
C SER A 51 17.43 -0.11 -4.16
N TYR A 52 18.49 -0.81 -4.55
CA TYR A 52 18.50 -1.60 -5.78
C TYR A 52 18.97 -3.02 -5.49
N LEU A 53 18.41 -3.99 -6.20
CA LEU A 53 18.96 -5.35 -6.20
C LEU A 53 20.40 -5.31 -6.73
N LYS A 54 21.23 -6.16 -6.15
CA LYS A 54 22.62 -6.28 -6.58
C LYS A 54 22.78 -7.36 -7.65
N SER A 55 23.63 -7.09 -8.62
CA SER A 55 24.13 -8.10 -9.55
C SER A 55 25.10 -9.04 -8.86
N SER A 56 25.44 -10.14 -9.50
CA SER A 56 26.43 -11.11 -8.99
C SER A 56 27.82 -10.52 -8.72
N ASP A 57 28.17 -9.41 -9.37
CA ASP A 57 29.40 -8.65 -9.16
C ASP A 57 29.30 -7.56 -8.07
N GLY A 58 28.12 -7.45 -7.42
CA GLY A 58 27.85 -6.46 -6.37
C GLY A 58 27.43 -5.08 -6.85
N SER A 59 27.37 -4.84 -8.15
CA SER A 59 26.86 -3.58 -8.71
C SER A 59 25.33 -3.50 -8.60
N ASP A 60 24.80 -2.27 -8.63
CA ASP A 60 23.34 -2.06 -8.69
C ASP A 60 22.80 -2.47 -10.06
N THR A 61 21.62 -3.11 -10.04
CA THR A 61 20.92 -3.43 -11.30
C THR A 61 19.99 -2.29 -11.70
N ASP A 62 19.85 -2.06 -13.00
CA ASP A 62 18.96 -1.03 -13.54
C ASP A 62 17.45 -1.35 -13.34
N ARG A 63 17.11 -2.54 -12.87
CA ARG A 63 15.74 -3.05 -12.84
C ARG A 63 15.22 -3.50 -11.47
N GLY A 64 16.02 -3.53 -10.47
CA GLY A 64 15.64 -4.10 -9.18
C GLY A 64 15.35 -3.01 -8.15
N ILE A 65 14.36 -2.14 -8.35
CA ILE A 65 14.01 -1.10 -7.39
C ILE A 65 13.38 -1.73 -6.14
N ILE A 66 13.93 -1.37 -4.98
CA ILE A 66 13.37 -1.67 -3.67
C ILE A 66 13.05 -0.34 -3.00
N TYR A 67 11.81 -0.16 -2.59
CA TYR A 67 11.38 1.06 -1.91
C TYR A 67 11.70 0.98 -0.42
N ASN A 68 12.43 1.95 0.12
CA ASN A 68 12.51 2.17 1.55
C ASN A 68 11.34 3.07 1.94
N VAL A 69 10.52 2.60 2.85
CA VAL A 69 9.25 3.26 3.19
C VAL A 69 9.09 3.45 4.69
N GLN A 70 8.19 4.36 5.03
CA GLN A 70 7.67 4.58 6.38
C GLN A 70 6.16 4.79 6.32
N LYS A 71 5.49 4.86 7.47
CA LYS A 71 4.10 5.36 7.51
C LYS A 71 4.05 6.75 6.91
N SER A 72 2.98 7.05 6.17
CA SER A 72 2.75 8.42 5.69
C SER A 72 2.80 9.41 6.85
N SER A 73 3.47 10.54 6.67
CA SER A 73 3.81 11.46 7.76
C SER A 73 2.94 12.72 7.81
N GLY A 74 2.03 12.90 6.86
CA GLY A 74 1.17 14.08 6.81
C GLY A 74 0.10 14.02 5.74
N ALA A 75 -0.84 14.96 5.83
CA ALA A 75 -1.95 15.04 4.90
C ALA A 75 -1.49 15.39 3.47
N TYR A 76 -2.16 14.81 2.48
CA TYR A 76 -1.94 15.07 1.04
C TYR A 76 -0.50 14.80 0.58
N SER A 77 0.18 13.80 1.17
CA SER A 77 1.55 13.45 0.80
C SER A 77 1.64 13.06 -0.67
N ARG A 78 2.59 13.67 -1.38
CA ARG A 78 2.91 13.29 -2.77
C ARG A 78 3.94 12.15 -2.84
N LYS A 79 4.50 11.75 -1.70
CA LYS A 79 5.46 10.64 -1.60
C LYS A 79 4.79 9.30 -1.36
N VAL A 80 3.45 9.28 -1.22
CA VAL A 80 2.70 8.07 -0.96
C VAL A 80 2.96 7.04 -2.05
N LEU A 81 3.22 5.79 -1.64
CA LEU A 81 3.50 4.68 -2.55
C LEU A 81 2.31 3.74 -2.68
N GLY A 82 1.69 3.38 -1.57
CA GLY A 82 0.64 2.39 -1.53
C GLY A 82 0.20 2.08 -0.11
N ALA A 83 -0.49 0.97 0.06
CA ALA A 83 -0.95 0.49 1.36
C ALA A 83 -0.18 -0.76 1.80
N TYR A 84 0.11 -0.87 3.08
CA TYR A 84 0.79 -2.02 3.65
C TYR A 84 -0.07 -3.29 3.52
N GLY A 85 0.47 -4.30 2.88
CA GLY A 85 -0.19 -5.60 2.71
C GLY A 85 0.19 -6.60 3.78
N ASN A 86 1.46 -6.97 3.83
CA ASN A 86 2.00 -7.93 4.80
C ASN A 86 3.53 -8.00 4.70
N SER A 87 4.14 -8.76 5.61
CA SER A 87 5.54 -9.17 5.53
C SER A 87 5.72 -10.27 4.48
N MET A 88 6.84 -10.23 3.77
CA MET A 88 7.23 -11.22 2.75
C MET A 88 8.29 -12.21 3.29
N ASN A 89 8.25 -12.55 4.56
CA ASN A 89 9.25 -13.42 5.19
C ASN A 89 9.23 -14.90 4.72
N GLN A 90 8.47 -15.22 3.69
CA GLN A 90 8.35 -16.57 3.12
C GLN A 90 8.78 -16.57 1.66
N GLY A 91 10.06 -16.42 1.41
CA GLY A 91 10.57 -16.40 0.06
C GLY A 91 12.06 -16.69 0.01
N PRO A 92 12.69 -16.58 -1.17
CA PRO A 92 14.13 -16.58 -1.31
C PRO A 92 14.81 -15.59 -0.35
N GLU A 93 16.05 -15.80 0.01
CA GLU A 93 16.79 -14.90 0.92
C GLU A 93 16.76 -13.43 0.46
N GLU A 94 16.63 -13.20 -0.84
CA GLU A 94 16.50 -11.87 -1.44
C GLU A 94 15.21 -11.14 -1.02
N GLU A 95 14.20 -11.88 -0.56
CA GLU A 95 12.92 -11.33 -0.11
C GLU A 95 12.76 -11.35 1.42
N THR A 96 13.76 -11.84 2.15
CA THR A 96 13.75 -11.77 3.61
C THR A 96 13.81 -10.33 4.09
N ASN A 97 13.04 -10.02 5.13
CA ASN A 97 12.89 -8.66 5.69
C ASN A 97 12.25 -7.63 4.72
N LYS A 98 11.49 -8.10 3.76
CA LYS A 98 10.70 -7.24 2.87
C LYS A 98 9.23 -7.30 3.20
N HIS A 99 8.55 -6.25 2.82
CA HIS A 99 7.11 -6.08 3.00
C HIS A 99 6.45 -5.81 1.66
N GLN A 100 5.12 -5.92 1.65
CA GLN A 100 4.31 -5.64 0.47
C GLN A 100 3.68 -4.26 0.57
N ALA A 101 3.98 -3.39 -0.38
CA ALA A 101 3.23 -2.18 -0.63
C ALA A 101 2.22 -2.45 -1.76
N LEU A 102 0.94 -2.54 -1.43
CA LEU A 102 -0.15 -2.77 -2.39
C LEU A 102 -0.40 -1.50 -3.19
N ILE A 103 -0.39 -1.60 -4.52
CA ILE A 103 -0.36 -0.43 -5.41
C ILE A 103 -1.42 -0.46 -6.51
N LEU A 104 -1.95 -1.62 -6.87
CA LEU A 104 -2.92 -1.79 -7.95
C LEU A 104 -3.82 -2.98 -7.67
N GLY A 105 -5.09 -2.89 -8.05
CA GLY A 105 -6.10 -3.91 -7.82
C GLY A 105 -6.98 -3.59 -6.63
N ASP A 106 -7.63 -4.57 -6.07
CA ASP A 106 -8.60 -4.41 -4.97
C ASP A 106 -7.98 -4.68 -3.60
N GLY A 107 -8.45 -3.98 -2.60
CA GLY A 107 -8.04 -4.15 -1.21
C GLY A 107 -8.63 -3.10 -0.30
N HIS A 108 -7.93 -2.73 0.76
CA HIS A 108 -8.43 -1.81 1.76
C HIS A 108 -7.37 -0.78 2.17
N ILE A 109 -7.83 0.37 2.63
CA ILE A 109 -7.02 1.39 3.28
C ILE A 109 -7.60 1.69 4.66
N LEU A 110 -6.74 1.77 5.69
CA LEU A 110 -7.12 2.30 6.99
C LEU A 110 -7.38 3.79 6.88
N CYS A 111 -8.61 4.22 7.15
CA CYS A 111 -9.03 5.62 7.05
C CYS A 111 -9.62 6.13 8.36
N ASN A 112 -9.59 7.44 8.53
CA ASN A 112 -10.29 8.18 9.56
C ASN A 112 -11.29 9.18 8.95
N ASN A 113 -12.04 9.85 9.82
CA ASN A 113 -13.06 10.83 9.43
C ASN A 113 -12.55 12.27 9.38
N GLU A 114 -11.27 12.51 9.24
CA GLU A 114 -10.69 13.89 9.25
C GLU A 114 -11.37 14.82 8.24
N LYS A 115 -11.83 14.28 7.12
CA LYS A 115 -12.61 15.00 6.09
C LYS A 115 -14.05 14.46 5.96
N GLY A 116 -14.56 13.86 7.03
CA GLY A 116 -15.93 13.34 7.10
C GLY A 116 -16.06 11.90 6.60
N ASN A 117 -17.31 11.48 6.42
CA ASN A 117 -17.63 10.14 5.92
C ASN A 117 -17.15 9.96 4.49
N ILE A 118 -16.86 8.70 4.15
CA ILE A 118 -16.40 8.31 2.82
C ILE A 118 -17.57 7.71 2.05
N SER A 119 -17.72 8.11 0.80
CA SER A 119 -18.72 7.54 -0.12
C SER A 119 -18.04 6.80 -1.27
N VAL A 120 -18.78 5.88 -1.88
CA VAL A 120 -18.34 5.23 -3.13
C VAL A 120 -17.90 6.28 -4.14
N GLY A 121 -16.72 6.09 -4.73
CA GLY A 121 -16.15 7.03 -5.71
C GLY A 121 -15.25 8.11 -5.10
N ASP A 122 -15.22 8.26 -3.77
CA ASP A 122 -14.28 9.17 -3.13
C ASP A 122 -12.83 8.68 -3.30
N GLY A 123 -11.95 9.61 -3.64
CA GLY A 123 -10.50 9.36 -3.63
C GLY A 123 -9.96 9.35 -2.21
N ILE A 124 -9.06 8.40 -1.93
CA ILE A 124 -8.42 8.29 -0.60
C ILE A 124 -6.98 8.80 -0.70
N CYS A 125 -6.69 9.84 0.07
CA CYS A 125 -5.35 10.41 0.25
C CYS A 125 -4.87 10.23 1.70
N THR A 126 -3.62 10.63 1.98
CA THR A 126 -3.07 10.59 3.34
C THR A 126 -3.70 11.66 4.22
N SER A 127 -3.94 11.33 5.50
CA SER A 127 -4.42 12.25 6.53
C SER A 127 -3.28 12.85 7.36
N THR A 128 -3.60 13.67 8.34
CA THR A 128 -2.62 14.17 9.33
C THR A 128 -2.14 13.08 10.29
N THR A 129 -2.91 12.00 10.43
CA THR A 129 -2.54 10.84 11.26
C THR A 129 -1.61 9.92 10.48
N ALA A 130 -0.45 9.61 11.05
CA ALA A 130 0.55 8.78 10.40
C ALA A 130 0.00 7.42 9.94
N GLY A 131 0.19 7.10 8.68
CA GLY A 131 -0.22 5.84 8.08
C GLY A 131 -1.72 5.70 7.79
N ILE A 132 -2.52 6.73 8.06
CA ILE A 132 -3.98 6.68 7.92
C ILE A 132 -4.44 7.53 6.72
N GLY A 133 -5.41 7.01 6.00
CA GLY A 133 -6.06 7.69 4.90
C GLY A 133 -7.26 8.53 5.34
N MET A 134 -7.67 9.41 4.46
CA MET A 134 -8.90 10.21 4.57
C MET A 134 -9.50 10.44 3.19
N LYS A 135 -10.73 10.87 3.14
CA LYS A 135 -11.34 11.38 1.90
C LYS A 135 -10.57 12.59 1.37
N ALA A 136 -10.25 12.59 0.09
CA ALA A 136 -9.69 13.76 -0.59
C ALA A 136 -10.78 14.81 -0.80
N ASP A 137 -10.68 15.94 -0.13
CA ASP A 137 -11.61 17.08 -0.25
C ASP A 137 -11.11 18.17 -1.22
N LYS A 138 -9.92 17.98 -1.76
CA LYS A 138 -9.31 18.83 -2.79
C LYS A 138 -8.41 18.00 -3.69
N MET A 139 -7.85 18.61 -4.72
CA MET A 139 -6.87 17.94 -5.58
C MET A 139 -5.71 17.34 -4.76
N ALA A 140 -5.48 16.04 -4.93
CA ALA A 140 -4.47 15.28 -4.19
C ALA A 140 -3.95 14.09 -4.99
N MET A 141 -2.81 13.58 -4.59
CA MET A 141 -2.42 12.20 -4.93
C MET A 141 -3.24 11.25 -4.09
N ILE A 142 -3.95 10.33 -4.73
CA ILE A 142 -4.73 9.30 -4.06
C ILE A 142 -4.11 7.93 -4.28
N ILE A 143 -4.38 7.04 -3.35
CA ILE A 143 -3.90 5.65 -3.36
C ILE A 143 -4.99 4.72 -3.92
N GLY A 144 -6.22 5.12 -3.87
CA GLY A 144 -7.34 4.35 -4.37
C GLY A 144 -8.65 5.10 -4.35
N ILE A 145 -9.65 4.49 -4.97
CA ILE A 145 -11.03 4.96 -5.02
C ILE A 145 -11.89 4.06 -4.13
N ALA A 146 -12.64 4.66 -3.21
CA ALA A 146 -13.54 3.93 -2.33
C ALA A 146 -14.61 3.17 -3.10
N GLN A 147 -14.90 1.94 -2.69
CA GLN A 147 -15.86 1.05 -3.32
C GLN A 147 -17.10 0.82 -2.45
N GLU A 148 -17.14 1.40 -1.26
CA GLU A 148 -18.23 1.28 -0.30
C GLU A 148 -18.39 2.59 0.48
N ASP A 149 -19.63 2.89 0.90
CA ASP A 149 -19.91 3.99 1.81
C ASP A 149 -19.48 3.60 3.23
N VAL A 150 -18.67 4.44 3.86
CA VAL A 150 -18.19 4.22 5.24
C VAL A 150 -18.51 5.42 6.10
N THR A 151 -19.34 5.17 7.12
CA THR A 151 -19.71 6.15 8.12
C THR A 151 -18.89 5.95 9.39
N PHE A 152 -18.34 7.04 9.90
CA PHE A 152 -17.59 7.07 11.16
C PHE A 152 -18.49 7.63 12.27
N THR A 153 -18.37 7.04 13.46
CA THR A 153 -19.14 7.45 14.64
C THR A 153 -18.32 8.22 15.67
N GLY A 154 -17.04 8.39 15.41
CA GLY A 154 -16.10 9.10 16.29
C GLY A 154 -14.70 9.21 15.64
N SER A 155 -13.67 9.21 16.46
CA SER A 155 -12.27 9.27 16.01
C SER A 155 -11.66 7.89 15.66
N GLU A 156 -12.50 6.92 15.38
CA GLU A 156 -12.08 5.57 15.02
C GLU A 156 -11.40 5.52 13.65
N THR A 157 -10.62 4.48 13.42
CA THR A 157 -10.15 4.12 12.08
C THR A 157 -10.93 2.91 11.57
N LYS A 158 -11.22 2.90 10.27
CA LYS A 158 -11.90 1.78 9.60
C LYS A 158 -11.15 1.39 8.34
N LEU A 159 -11.18 0.10 8.02
CA LEU A 159 -10.76 -0.40 6.71
C LEU A 159 -11.83 -0.03 5.68
N VAL A 160 -11.42 0.74 4.70
CA VAL A 160 -12.26 1.17 3.56
C VAL A 160 -11.90 0.32 2.36
N PRO A 161 -12.85 -0.41 1.76
CA PRO A 161 -12.61 -1.14 0.52
C PRO A 161 -12.28 -0.16 -0.61
N VAL A 162 -11.21 -0.42 -1.34
CA VAL A 162 -10.75 0.45 -2.43
C VAL A 162 -10.33 -0.34 -3.66
N GLN A 163 -10.40 0.33 -4.80
CA GLN A 163 -9.63 -0.01 -5.97
C GLN A 163 -8.33 0.78 -5.90
N TYR A 164 -7.19 0.11 -5.69
CA TYR A 164 -5.89 0.76 -5.67
C TYR A 164 -5.50 1.32 -7.04
N GLY A 165 -4.84 2.44 -7.02
CA GLY A 165 -4.25 3.07 -8.20
C GLY A 165 -3.72 4.46 -7.82
N LEU A 166 -2.39 4.61 -7.79
CA LEU A 166 -1.77 5.89 -7.49
C LEU A 166 -2.01 6.87 -8.64
N GLN A 167 -2.74 7.93 -8.37
CA GLN A 167 -3.09 8.93 -9.39
C GLN A 167 -3.41 10.30 -8.78
N GLN A 168 -3.34 11.32 -9.59
CA GLN A 168 -3.87 12.62 -9.25
C GLN A 168 -5.41 12.58 -9.36
N PHE A 169 -6.07 13.10 -8.35
CA PHE A 169 -7.52 13.11 -8.25
C PHE A 169 -8.03 14.50 -7.87
N THR A 170 -9.13 14.90 -8.48
CA THR A 170 -9.89 16.09 -8.11
C THR A 170 -11.30 15.68 -7.75
N PRO A 171 -11.78 15.96 -6.54
CA PRO A 171 -13.14 15.62 -6.13
C PRO A 171 -14.17 16.30 -7.03
N TRP A 172 -15.29 15.63 -7.24
CA TRP A 172 -16.45 16.23 -7.89
C TRP A 172 -17.03 17.31 -6.98
N THR A 173 -17.31 18.43 -7.55
CA THR A 173 -17.99 19.53 -6.85
C THR A 173 -19.50 19.45 -7.03
#